data_85ba157b9782470cf6c27c4067b78ff7
#
_entry.id   85ba157b9782470cf6c27c4067b78ff7
#
_cell.length_a   1.000
_cell.length_b   1.000
_cell.length_c   1.000
_cell.angle_alpha   90.00
_cell.angle_beta   90.00
_cell.angle_gamma   90.00
#
_symmetry.space_group_name_H-M   'P 1'
#
loop_
_entity.id
_entity.type
_entity.pdbx_description
1 polymer ?
#
loop_
_entity_poly.entity_id
_entity_poly.type
_entity_poly.pdbx_seq_one_letter_code
_entity_poly.pdbx_strand_id
1 'polypeptide(L)'
;MWRFTWGALALCLICLAGCQQEMANEPRYKPLAASTFFADGRASRDLVPGTVARGHEPREGPLYTGRVGADEATDLPLPLTPELLARGRERYNIYCVPCHDHVGTGHGMIVQRGYPHPPSFHIPHLRQAPVGHFFVVMTDGFGAMPAYAPLVPWQDRWAIAAYIRALQLSQYAPVTTLPAEARQQLEAMQ
;
A
#
# COMPACT_ATOMS: atom_id res chain seq x y z
N MET A 1 -53.09 18.81 29.56
CA MET A 1 -52.30 18.05 28.59
C MET A 1 -51.57 18.93 27.58
N TRP A 2 -52.06 20.03 27.10
CA TRP A 2 -51.45 20.88 26.05
C TRP A 2 -50.14 21.60 26.47
N ARG A 3 -49.99 21.93 27.75
CA ARG A 3 -48.76 22.63 28.26
C ARG A 3 -47.53 21.73 28.31
N PHE A 4 -47.69 20.42 28.43
CA PHE A 4 -46.57 19.46 28.42
C PHE A 4 -46.02 19.22 27.02
N THR A 5 -46.84 19.30 25.98
CA THR A 5 -46.41 19.11 24.59
C THR A 5 -45.51 20.24 24.09
N TRP A 6 -45.78 21.49 24.49
CA TRP A 6 -44.95 22.64 24.13
C TRP A 6 -43.57 22.60 24.80
N GLY A 7 -43.49 22.14 26.04
CA GLY A 7 -42.20 21.95 26.74
C GLY A 7 -41.32 20.86 26.11
N ALA A 8 -41.92 19.75 25.71
CA ALA A 8 -41.21 18.69 25.03
C ALA A 8 -40.73 19.13 23.64
N LEU A 9 -41.51 19.88 22.88
CA LEU A 9 -41.14 20.40 21.57
C LEU A 9 -40.00 21.41 21.68
N ALA A 10 -40.03 22.31 22.64
CA ALA A 10 -38.97 23.28 22.90
C ALA A 10 -37.66 22.59 23.31
N LEU A 11 -37.71 21.54 24.14
CA LEU A 11 -36.54 20.76 24.53
C LEU A 11 -35.94 20.01 23.35
N CYS A 12 -36.73 19.42 22.45
CA CYS A 12 -36.27 18.78 21.23
C CYS A 12 -35.60 19.79 20.28
N LEU A 13 -36.15 20.98 20.12
CA LEU A 13 -35.57 22.05 19.29
C LEU A 13 -34.22 22.52 19.84
N ILE A 14 -34.05 22.63 21.14
CA ILE A 14 -32.79 22.99 21.79
C ILE A 14 -31.74 21.88 21.61
N CYS A 15 -32.13 20.61 21.73
CA CYS A 15 -31.24 19.48 21.50
C CYS A 15 -30.79 19.37 20.02
N LEU A 16 -31.66 19.72 19.06
CA LEU A 16 -31.29 19.73 17.62
C LEU A 16 -30.34 20.88 17.26
N ALA A 17 -30.46 22.04 17.93
CA ALA A 17 -29.52 23.16 17.70
C ALA A 17 -28.10 22.91 18.20
N GLY A 18 -27.90 21.98 19.16
CA GLY A 18 -26.58 21.65 19.71
C GLY A 18 -25.72 20.72 18.85
N CYS A 19 -26.24 20.18 17.73
CA CYS A 19 -25.52 19.24 16.91
C CYS A 19 -24.59 19.86 15.84
N GLN A 20 -24.55 21.20 15.74
CA GLN A 20 -23.68 21.87 14.78
C GLN A 20 -22.26 22.04 15.39
N GLN A 21 -21.35 21.21 15.00
CA GLN A 21 -19.93 21.36 15.35
C GLN A 21 -19.29 22.39 14.42
N GLU A 22 -19.16 23.62 14.84
CA GLU A 22 -18.56 24.73 14.07
C GLU A 22 -17.11 24.46 13.65
N MET A 23 -16.41 23.59 14.38
CA MET A 23 -15.03 23.15 14.07
C MET A 23 -14.92 22.38 12.74
N ALA A 24 -16.01 21.95 12.11
CA ALA A 24 -15.97 21.29 10.80
C ALA A 24 -15.55 22.26 9.67
N ASN A 25 -15.89 23.55 9.79
CA ASN A 25 -15.63 24.60 8.81
C ASN A 25 -14.87 25.78 9.45
N GLU A 26 -13.64 25.52 9.87
CA GLU A 26 -12.73 26.57 10.36
C GLU A 26 -12.34 27.53 9.23
N PRO A 27 -12.03 28.82 9.53
CA PRO A 27 -11.55 29.81 8.55
C PRO A 27 -10.08 29.52 8.14
N ARG A 28 -9.85 28.37 7.55
CA ARG A 28 -8.54 27.96 7.01
C ARG A 28 -8.71 27.25 5.68
N TYR A 29 -7.72 27.32 4.80
CA TYR A 29 -7.70 26.53 3.61
C TYR A 29 -7.37 25.06 3.94
N LYS A 30 -8.22 24.16 3.49
CA LYS A 30 -7.99 22.70 3.52
C LYS A 30 -7.30 22.27 2.21
N PRO A 31 -6.57 21.13 2.16
CA PRO A 31 -5.82 20.71 0.96
C PRO A 31 -6.67 20.66 -0.29
N LEU A 32 -7.84 20.41 -0.38
CA LEU A 32 -8.66 20.39 -1.61
C LEU A 32 -9.66 21.54 -1.68
N ALA A 33 -9.50 22.57 -0.84
CA ALA A 33 -10.39 23.73 -0.85
C ALA A 33 -10.19 24.59 -2.12
N ALA A 34 -11.25 25.21 -2.58
CA ALA A 34 -11.16 26.27 -3.58
C ALA A 34 -10.54 27.53 -2.97
N SER A 35 -9.84 28.31 -3.80
CA SER A 35 -9.29 29.62 -3.41
C SER A 35 -9.56 30.64 -4.51
N THR A 36 -10.09 31.78 -4.15
CA THR A 36 -10.27 32.92 -5.06
C THR A 36 -8.99 33.77 -5.21
N PHE A 37 -7.99 33.51 -4.36
CA PHE A 37 -6.73 34.23 -4.38
C PHE A 37 -5.82 33.81 -5.56
N PHE A 38 -5.86 32.54 -5.96
CA PHE A 38 -5.02 32.02 -7.05
C PHE A 38 -5.85 31.88 -8.34
N ALA A 39 -5.22 32.21 -9.47
CA ALA A 39 -5.88 32.19 -10.77
C ALA A 39 -6.38 30.80 -11.20
N ASP A 40 -5.74 29.73 -10.71
CA ASP A 40 -6.15 28.33 -10.92
C ASP A 40 -7.29 27.84 -10.00
N GLY A 41 -7.77 28.72 -9.11
CA GLY A 41 -8.87 28.43 -8.18
C GLY A 41 -8.54 27.41 -7.08
N ARG A 42 -7.26 27.00 -6.92
CA ARG A 42 -6.84 25.95 -5.98
C ARG A 42 -6.16 26.53 -4.75
N ALA A 43 -6.53 26.06 -3.56
CA ALA A 43 -5.83 26.42 -2.32
C ALA A 43 -4.47 25.71 -2.19
N SER A 44 -4.39 24.44 -2.61
CA SER A 44 -3.14 23.71 -2.63
C SER A 44 -2.23 24.19 -3.76
N ARG A 45 -0.96 24.41 -3.43
CA ARG A 45 0.07 24.84 -4.39
C ARG A 45 0.96 23.67 -4.76
N ASP A 46 1.42 23.65 -6.01
CA ASP A 46 2.47 22.73 -6.42
C ASP A 46 3.78 23.02 -5.67
N LEU A 47 4.65 22.03 -5.56
CA LEU A 47 5.96 22.23 -4.94
C LEU A 47 6.75 23.26 -5.72
N VAL A 48 7.45 24.16 -4.99
CA VAL A 48 8.33 25.14 -5.64
C VAL A 48 9.49 24.39 -6.31
N PRO A 49 9.74 24.59 -7.63
CA PRO A 49 10.84 23.93 -8.31
C PRO A 49 12.18 24.12 -7.58
N GLY A 50 12.96 23.05 -7.48
CA GLY A 50 14.25 23.06 -6.79
C GLY A 50 14.19 22.98 -5.28
N THR A 51 13.00 22.82 -4.67
CA THR A 51 12.86 22.61 -3.23
C THR A 51 12.67 21.14 -2.91
N VAL A 52 13.26 20.70 -1.80
CA VAL A 52 13.13 19.36 -1.25
C VAL A 52 12.56 19.47 0.16
N ALA A 53 11.46 18.80 0.43
CA ALA A 53 10.88 18.77 1.76
C ALA A 53 11.82 18.06 2.74
N ARG A 54 11.87 18.53 4.00
CA ARG A 54 12.67 17.88 5.04
C ARG A 54 12.25 16.41 5.18
N GLY A 55 13.23 15.50 5.15
CA GLY A 55 13.02 14.05 5.20
C GLY A 55 12.67 13.41 3.84
N HIS A 56 12.61 14.20 2.77
CA HIS A 56 12.35 13.72 1.40
C HIS A 56 13.54 14.01 0.47
N GLU A 57 14.74 14.11 1.02
CA GLU A 57 15.95 14.29 0.21
C GLU A 57 16.06 13.15 -0.82
N PRO A 58 16.45 13.46 -2.07
CA PRO A 58 16.74 12.45 -3.07
C PRO A 58 17.75 11.46 -2.52
N ARG A 59 17.36 10.20 -2.45
CA ARG A 59 18.23 9.13 -1.98
C ARG A 59 18.60 8.28 -3.18
N GLU A 60 19.89 8.23 -3.47
CA GLU A 60 20.45 7.49 -4.59
C GLU A 60 20.80 6.05 -4.18
N GLY A 61 20.99 5.19 -5.20
CA GLY A 61 21.39 3.82 -5.03
C GLY A 61 20.26 2.82 -4.91
N PRO A 62 20.57 1.52 -5.04
CA PRO A 62 19.60 0.43 -5.15
C PRO A 62 18.60 0.36 -4.00
N LEU A 63 19.05 0.72 -2.80
CA LEU A 63 18.23 0.73 -1.59
C LEU A 63 16.98 1.63 -1.72
N TYR A 64 17.10 2.75 -2.42
CA TYR A 64 16.04 3.75 -2.53
C TYR A 64 15.33 3.73 -3.88
N THR A 65 16.03 3.30 -4.93
CA THR A 65 15.52 3.31 -6.30
C THR A 65 15.01 1.95 -6.75
N GLY A 66 15.44 0.86 -6.12
CA GLY A 66 15.19 -0.51 -6.59
C GLY A 66 16.02 -0.89 -7.82
N ARG A 67 17.00 -0.06 -8.21
CA ARG A 67 17.78 -0.20 -9.45
C ARG A 67 19.28 -0.15 -9.19
N VAL A 68 20.03 -0.87 -10.05
CA VAL A 68 21.48 -0.79 -10.19
C VAL A 68 21.75 -0.24 -11.59
N GLY A 69 22.12 1.03 -11.68
CA GLY A 69 22.17 1.72 -12.96
C GLY A 69 20.79 1.80 -13.62
N ALA A 70 20.65 1.31 -14.84
CA ALA A 70 19.38 1.26 -15.56
C ALA A 70 18.54 0.01 -15.23
N ASP A 71 19.14 -1.03 -14.68
CA ASP A 71 18.51 -2.33 -14.46
C ASP A 71 17.86 -2.41 -13.06
N GLU A 72 16.82 -3.21 -12.94
CA GLU A 72 16.19 -3.52 -11.66
C GLU A 72 17.11 -4.41 -10.80
N ALA A 73 17.17 -4.13 -9.50
CA ALA A 73 18.06 -4.85 -8.57
C ALA A 73 17.71 -6.35 -8.49
N THR A 74 18.68 -7.21 -8.71
CA THR A 74 18.53 -8.67 -8.62
C THR A 74 18.52 -9.16 -7.19
N ASP A 75 19.21 -8.45 -6.31
CA ASP A 75 19.40 -8.84 -4.92
C ASP A 75 18.63 -7.93 -3.97
N LEU A 76 18.19 -8.52 -2.86
CA LEU A 76 17.56 -7.77 -1.78
C LEU A 76 18.65 -6.94 -1.06
N PRO A 77 18.54 -5.59 -1.02
CA PRO A 77 19.59 -4.76 -0.41
C PRO A 77 19.52 -4.70 1.12
N LEU A 78 18.65 -5.49 1.73
CA LEU A 78 18.49 -5.64 3.18
C LEU A 78 18.77 -7.08 3.58
N PRO A 79 19.30 -7.32 4.80
CA PRO A 79 19.41 -8.67 5.34
C PRO A 79 18.05 -9.36 5.39
N LEU A 80 17.96 -10.57 4.84
CA LEU A 80 16.75 -11.38 4.90
C LEU A 80 16.64 -12.01 6.29
N THR A 81 15.78 -11.48 7.13
CA THR A 81 15.55 -11.98 8.50
C THR A 81 14.08 -12.36 8.69
N PRO A 82 13.76 -13.19 9.71
CA PRO A 82 12.37 -13.47 10.08
C PRO A 82 11.56 -12.20 10.36
N GLU A 83 12.17 -11.20 10.98
CA GLU A 83 11.53 -9.92 11.32
C GLU A 83 11.20 -9.12 10.06
N LEU A 84 12.10 -9.10 9.08
CA LEU A 84 11.86 -8.46 7.78
C LEU A 84 10.68 -9.13 7.06
N LEU A 85 10.62 -10.45 7.06
CA LEU A 85 9.50 -11.20 6.46
C LEU A 85 8.19 -10.99 7.20
N ALA A 86 8.22 -10.97 8.54
CA ALA A 86 7.04 -10.67 9.35
C ALA A 86 6.51 -9.25 9.07
N ARG A 87 7.42 -8.27 8.97
CA ARG A 87 7.10 -6.89 8.59
C ARG A 87 6.53 -6.84 7.18
N GLY A 88 7.15 -7.54 6.22
CA GLY A 88 6.68 -7.63 4.84
C GLY A 88 5.26 -8.19 4.76
N ARG A 89 4.98 -9.27 5.49
CA ARG A 89 3.65 -9.86 5.58
C ARG A 89 2.62 -8.89 6.15
N GLU A 90 2.96 -8.22 7.24
CA GLU A 90 2.07 -7.24 7.87
C GLU A 90 1.70 -6.13 6.88
N ARG A 91 2.69 -5.53 6.22
CA ARG A 91 2.49 -4.44 5.27
C ARG A 91 1.78 -4.89 3.99
N TYR A 92 2.11 -6.07 3.50
CA TYR A 92 1.41 -6.70 2.38
C TYR A 92 -0.09 -6.87 2.68
N ASN A 93 -0.42 -7.36 3.87
CA ASN A 93 -1.81 -7.56 4.26
C ASN A 93 -2.60 -6.24 4.32
N ILE A 94 -1.96 -5.13 4.67
CA ILE A 94 -2.61 -3.81 4.75
C ILE A 94 -2.80 -3.20 3.36
N TYR A 95 -1.74 -3.19 2.54
CA TYR A 95 -1.72 -2.38 1.32
C TYR A 95 -1.98 -3.18 0.03
N CYS A 96 -1.64 -4.47 0.00
CA CYS A 96 -1.61 -5.27 -1.23
C CYS A 96 -2.77 -6.25 -1.33
N VAL A 97 -3.16 -6.88 -0.22
CA VAL A 97 -4.24 -7.88 -0.16
C VAL A 97 -5.56 -7.43 -0.78
N PRO A 98 -6.01 -6.18 -0.63
CA PRO A 98 -7.27 -5.76 -1.24
C PRO A 98 -7.37 -6.02 -2.74
N CYS A 99 -6.26 -5.95 -3.47
CA CYS A 99 -6.18 -6.24 -4.90
C CYS A 99 -5.54 -7.60 -5.19
N HIS A 100 -4.42 -7.95 -4.52
CA HIS A 100 -3.59 -9.11 -4.82
C HIS A 100 -3.97 -10.39 -4.06
N ASP A 101 -4.90 -10.33 -3.10
CA ASP A 101 -5.28 -11.35 -2.12
C ASP A 101 -4.13 -11.82 -1.19
N HIS A 102 -4.45 -12.73 -0.26
CA HIS A 102 -3.49 -13.20 0.75
C HIS A 102 -2.38 -14.11 0.20
N VAL A 103 -2.61 -14.73 -0.93
CA VAL A 103 -1.68 -15.68 -1.56
C VAL A 103 -1.07 -15.15 -2.85
N GLY A 104 -1.46 -13.95 -3.28
CA GLY A 104 -0.86 -13.28 -4.44
C GLY A 104 -1.38 -13.74 -5.79
N THR A 105 -2.61 -14.27 -5.87
CA THR A 105 -3.23 -14.69 -7.14
C THR A 105 -3.90 -13.55 -7.89
N GLY A 106 -4.13 -12.41 -7.23
CA GLY A 106 -4.77 -11.24 -7.84
C GLY A 106 -6.30 -11.21 -7.69
N HIS A 107 -6.89 -12.11 -6.91
CA HIS A 107 -8.35 -12.18 -6.69
C HIS A 107 -8.79 -11.46 -5.42
N GLY A 108 -8.17 -10.31 -5.11
CA GLY A 108 -8.53 -9.53 -3.94
C GLY A 108 -9.96 -8.99 -3.97
N MET A 109 -10.44 -8.55 -2.80
CA MET A 109 -11.84 -8.12 -2.62
C MET A 109 -12.24 -6.98 -3.57
N ILE A 110 -11.34 -6.05 -3.85
CA ILE A 110 -11.62 -4.90 -4.74
C ILE A 110 -11.76 -5.37 -6.19
N VAL A 111 -10.95 -6.35 -6.61
CA VAL A 111 -11.05 -6.98 -7.93
C VAL A 111 -12.39 -7.67 -8.11
N GLN A 112 -12.85 -8.41 -7.10
CA GLN A 112 -14.18 -9.05 -7.11
C GLN A 112 -15.34 -8.03 -7.21
N ARG A 113 -15.06 -6.76 -6.96
CA ARG A 113 -16.02 -5.63 -7.07
C ARG A 113 -15.83 -4.80 -8.34
N GLY A 114 -15.07 -5.30 -9.32
CA GLY A 114 -14.94 -4.69 -10.64
C GLY A 114 -13.67 -3.89 -10.89
N TYR A 115 -12.70 -3.90 -9.97
CA TYR A 115 -11.40 -3.31 -10.25
C TYR A 115 -10.58 -4.21 -11.21
N PRO A 116 -9.72 -3.65 -12.07
CA PRO A 116 -8.90 -4.45 -12.97
C PRO A 116 -8.09 -5.52 -12.24
N HIS A 117 -8.10 -6.74 -12.77
CA HIS A 117 -7.42 -7.88 -12.19
C HIS A 117 -5.89 -7.74 -12.37
N PRO A 118 -5.09 -7.67 -11.28
CA PRO A 118 -3.65 -7.68 -11.39
C PRO A 118 -3.14 -9.09 -11.76
N PRO A 119 -1.97 -9.20 -12.42
CA PRO A 119 -1.39 -10.51 -12.67
C PRO A 119 -1.03 -11.22 -11.35
N SER A 120 -1.22 -12.53 -11.34
CA SER A 120 -0.76 -13.37 -10.23
C SER A 120 0.77 -13.28 -10.09
N PHE A 121 1.30 -13.15 -8.87
CA PHE A 121 2.74 -13.21 -8.62
C PHE A 121 3.36 -14.54 -9.00
N HIS A 122 2.56 -15.59 -9.22
CA HIS A 122 3.01 -16.94 -9.50
C HIS A 122 3.22 -17.25 -10.99
N ILE A 123 2.90 -16.32 -11.90
CA ILE A 123 3.18 -16.51 -13.33
C ILE A 123 4.69 -16.53 -13.59
N PRO A 124 5.17 -17.29 -14.60
CA PRO A 124 6.61 -17.45 -14.87
C PRO A 124 7.36 -16.14 -14.99
N HIS A 125 6.79 -15.16 -15.70
CA HIS A 125 7.40 -13.85 -15.88
C HIS A 125 7.70 -13.15 -14.54
N LEU A 126 6.75 -13.10 -13.60
CA LEU A 126 6.93 -12.44 -12.30
C LEU A 126 7.81 -13.28 -11.35
N ARG A 127 7.80 -14.59 -11.44
CA ARG A 127 8.73 -15.43 -10.67
C ARG A 127 10.19 -15.24 -11.08
N GLN A 128 10.43 -14.96 -12.36
CA GLN A 128 11.78 -14.72 -12.93
C GLN A 128 12.20 -13.25 -12.85
N ALA A 129 11.28 -12.32 -12.64
CA ALA A 129 11.61 -10.90 -12.54
C ALA A 129 12.59 -10.64 -11.39
N PRO A 130 13.49 -9.65 -11.45
CA PRO A 130 14.35 -9.23 -10.34
C PRO A 130 13.53 -8.83 -9.10
N VAL A 131 14.09 -8.94 -7.90
CA VAL A 131 13.36 -8.52 -6.68
C VAL A 131 13.08 -7.01 -6.69
N GLY A 132 13.96 -6.23 -7.30
CA GLY A 132 13.80 -4.79 -7.51
C GLY A 132 12.58 -4.43 -8.35
N HIS A 133 12.13 -5.33 -9.23
CA HIS A 133 10.89 -5.14 -10.00
C HIS A 133 9.70 -4.82 -9.11
N PHE A 134 9.49 -5.61 -8.06
CA PHE A 134 8.39 -5.38 -7.12
C PHE A 134 8.54 -4.04 -6.39
N PHE A 135 9.77 -3.68 -6.03
CA PHE A 135 10.04 -2.40 -5.40
C PHE A 135 9.73 -1.23 -6.34
N VAL A 136 10.19 -1.29 -7.59
CA VAL A 136 9.98 -0.24 -8.61
C VAL A 136 8.49 -0.09 -8.92
N VAL A 137 7.78 -1.20 -9.15
CA VAL A 137 6.34 -1.17 -9.40
C VAL A 137 5.56 -0.57 -8.23
N MET A 138 5.91 -0.90 -6.99
CA MET A 138 5.31 -0.26 -5.81
C MET A 138 5.67 1.23 -5.71
N THR A 139 6.85 1.62 -6.17
CA THR A 139 7.31 3.01 -6.11
C THR A 139 6.58 3.89 -7.11
N ASP A 140 6.58 3.47 -8.37
CA ASP A 140 6.18 4.28 -9.51
C ASP A 140 4.73 4.02 -9.94
N GLY A 141 4.16 2.88 -9.51
CA GLY A 141 2.91 2.36 -10.04
C GLY A 141 3.11 1.62 -11.36
N PHE A 142 2.08 0.90 -11.82
CA PHE A 142 2.10 0.22 -13.10
C PHE A 142 0.67 0.01 -13.64
N GLY A 143 0.35 0.58 -14.80
CA GLY A 143 -0.97 0.49 -15.39
C GLY A 143 -2.06 1.04 -14.46
N ALA A 144 -3.00 0.19 -14.02
CA ALA A 144 -4.05 0.58 -13.07
C ALA A 144 -3.57 0.62 -11.61
N MET A 145 -2.40 0.06 -11.30
CA MET A 145 -1.83 0.09 -9.94
C MET A 145 -1.24 1.48 -9.65
N PRO A 146 -1.72 2.20 -8.63
CA PRO A 146 -1.17 3.50 -8.26
C PRO A 146 0.22 3.36 -7.63
N ALA A 147 0.98 4.47 -7.61
CA ALA A 147 2.22 4.58 -6.87
C ALA A 147 1.97 4.55 -5.36
N TYR A 148 2.69 3.71 -4.65
CA TYR A 148 2.60 3.56 -3.19
C TYR A 148 3.73 4.26 -2.42
N ALA A 149 4.69 4.88 -3.09
CA ALA A 149 5.78 5.58 -2.44
C ALA A 149 5.34 6.63 -1.39
N PRO A 150 4.24 7.38 -1.59
CA PRO A 150 3.77 8.33 -0.58
C PRO A 150 3.19 7.68 0.68
N LEU A 151 2.75 6.42 0.61
CA LEU A 151 2.05 5.71 1.68
C LEU A 151 2.93 4.66 2.36
N VAL A 152 3.85 4.05 1.61
CA VAL A 152 4.68 2.93 2.05
C VAL A 152 6.15 3.35 2.00
N PRO A 153 6.82 3.50 3.15
CA PRO A 153 8.25 3.82 3.21
C PRO A 153 9.10 2.80 2.44
N TRP A 154 10.28 3.21 1.99
CA TRP A 154 11.17 2.34 1.20
C TRP A 154 11.56 1.05 1.92
N GLN A 155 11.75 1.09 3.25
CA GLN A 155 12.03 -0.10 4.06
C GLN A 155 10.90 -1.13 3.95
N ASP A 156 9.66 -0.65 4.07
CA ASP A 156 8.46 -1.50 4.00
C ASP A 156 8.24 -2.04 2.58
N ARG A 157 8.57 -1.26 1.54
CA ARG A 157 8.50 -1.74 0.15
C ARG A 157 9.48 -2.89 -0.10
N TRP A 158 10.69 -2.84 0.45
CA TRP A 158 11.63 -3.96 0.39
C TRP A 158 11.17 -5.17 1.21
N ALA A 159 10.60 -4.93 2.39
CA ALA A 159 10.02 -6.00 3.20
C ALA A 159 8.86 -6.70 2.46
N ILE A 160 7.99 -5.94 1.79
CA ILE A 160 6.92 -6.48 0.95
C ILE A 160 7.50 -7.27 -0.23
N ALA A 161 8.52 -6.75 -0.92
CA ALA A 161 9.18 -7.47 -2.02
C ALA A 161 9.77 -8.80 -1.56
N ALA A 162 10.42 -8.83 -0.39
CA ALA A 162 10.90 -10.07 0.23
C ALA A 162 9.76 -11.04 0.55
N TYR A 163 8.65 -10.54 1.08
CA TYR A 163 7.48 -11.37 1.36
C TYR A 163 6.81 -11.94 0.10
N ILE A 164 6.75 -11.17 -1.00
CA ILE A 164 6.27 -11.68 -2.30
C ILE A 164 7.14 -12.86 -2.75
N ARG A 165 8.47 -12.82 -2.56
CA ARG A 165 9.35 -13.97 -2.85
C ARG A 165 9.02 -15.18 -1.99
N ALA A 166 8.72 -14.97 -0.71
CA ALA A 166 8.27 -16.05 0.17
C ALA A 166 6.92 -16.64 -0.29
N LEU A 167 5.97 -15.82 -0.74
CA LEU A 167 4.71 -16.29 -1.33
C LEU A 167 4.96 -17.13 -2.60
N GLN A 168 5.83 -16.67 -3.50
CA GLN A 168 6.20 -17.42 -4.69
C GLN A 168 6.84 -18.78 -4.33
N LEU A 169 7.75 -18.80 -3.36
CA LEU A 169 8.39 -20.02 -2.89
C LEU A 169 7.38 -20.98 -2.26
N SER A 170 6.41 -20.49 -1.50
CA SER A 170 5.40 -21.32 -0.84
C SER A 170 4.58 -22.19 -1.80
N GLN A 171 4.44 -21.74 -3.06
CA GLN A 171 3.67 -22.47 -4.08
C GLN A 171 4.54 -23.19 -5.13
N TYR A 172 5.80 -22.88 -5.19
CA TYR A 172 6.75 -23.40 -6.19
C TYR A 172 8.10 -23.81 -5.59
N ALA A 173 8.11 -24.28 -4.35
CA ALA A 173 9.33 -24.80 -3.74
C ALA A 173 9.81 -26.05 -4.51
N PRO A 174 11.06 -26.08 -5.02
CA PRO A 174 11.61 -27.29 -5.59
C PRO A 174 11.72 -28.37 -4.51
N VAL A 175 11.20 -29.57 -4.78
CA VAL A 175 11.27 -30.71 -3.83
C VAL A 175 12.72 -31.01 -3.43
N THR A 176 13.67 -30.76 -4.34
CA THR A 176 15.10 -30.95 -4.09
C THR A 176 15.68 -30.02 -3.01
N THR A 177 15.02 -28.91 -2.71
CA THR A 177 15.44 -27.96 -1.66
C THR A 177 14.90 -28.30 -0.28
N LEU A 178 13.97 -29.25 -0.19
CA LEU A 178 13.41 -29.68 1.09
C LEU A 178 14.44 -30.51 1.91
N PRO A 179 14.39 -30.42 3.24
CA PRO A 179 15.12 -31.35 4.11
C PRO A 179 14.79 -32.81 3.78
N ALA A 180 15.73 -33.72 3.99
CA ALA A 180 15.55 -35.14 3.64
C ALA A 180 14.31 -35.76 4.29
N GLU A 181 14.04 -35.43 5.56
CA GLU A 181 12.88 -35.88 6.30
C GLU A 181 11.56 -35.42 5.67
N ALA A 182 11.48 -34.16 5.24
CA ALA A 182 10.29 -33.62 4.57
C ALA A 182 10.06 -34.27 3.19
N ARG A 183 11.13 -34.60 2.47
CA ARG A 183 11.03 -35.33 1.19
C ARG A 183 10.49 -36.74 1.40
N GLN A 184 10.99 -37.47 2.40
CA GLN A 184 10.52 -38.81 2.75
C GLN A 184 9.04 -38.80 3.16
N GLN A 185 8.61 -37.80 3.93
CA GLN A 185 7.18 -37.64 4.28
C GLN A 185 6.33 -37.39 3.04
N LEU A 186 6.79 -36.57 2.11
CA LEU A 186 6.09 -36.27 0.86
C LEU A 186 5.96 -37.53 -0.03
N GLU A 187 7.02 -38.34 -0.12
CA GLU A 187 7.03 -39.60 -0.87
C GLU A 187 6.08 -40.64 -0.25
N ALA A 188 5.98 -40.67 1.08
CA ALA A 188 5.08 -41.56 1.81
C ALA A 188 3.59 -41.19 1.67
N MET A 189 3.27 -39.97 1.20
CA MET A 189 1.90 -39.48 1.00
C MET A 189 1.38 -39.66 -0.42
N GLN A 190 2.22 -40.13 -1.36
CA GLN A 190 1.84 -40.45 -2.75
C GLN A 190 1.47 -41.89 -2.94
#